data_2d4b2a28a36692eb98974388bbe5979a
#
_entry.id   2d4b2a28a36692eb98974388bbe5979a
#
_cell.length_a   1.000
_cell.length_b   1.000
_cell.length_c   1.000
_cell.angle_alpha   90.00
_cell.angle_beta   90.00
_cell.angle_gamma   90.00
#
_symmetry.space_group_name_H-M   'P 1'
#
loop_
_entity.id
_entity.type
_entity.pdbx_description
1 polymer ?
#
loop_
_entity_poly.entity_id
_entity_poly.type
_entity_poly.pdbx_seq_one_letter_code
_entity_poly.pdbx_strand_id
1 'polypeptide(L)'
;LGSMLVTKFQIDAMSRADIPEEERKDFYLYVDEFQNFATESFATILSEARKYRLNLTMANQYVAQLLIGDNGTKLRDAVFGNVGSLFSFQVGSDDAEVLSLQFEEAVTPKDILSLPKYHAYMRLMIDGIPSKPFSVSTLPPPVFEQDPGRVEKIREMSRERYTEKRSVIEEKILRWAASAAEGKTNAKAASKAKEKEEEEMKKARKKGMKLPEYRAWRDREMWMNDFNMLRKRMLLGEALNDAEQKE
;
A
#
# COMPACT_ATOMS: atom_id res chain seq x y z
N LEU A 1 3.59 -6.95 4.13
CA LEU A 1 2.31 -7.30 4.77
C LEU A 1 1.93 -6.27 5.84
N GLY A 2 2.84 -5.90 6.76
CA GLY A 2 2.55 -4.96 7.84
C GLY A 2 2.07 -3.58 7.35
N SER A 3 2.76 -2.97 6.38
CA SER A 3 2.35 -1.69 5.78
C SER A 3 0.96 -1.77 5.12
N MET A 4 0.63 -2.91 4.49
CA MET A 4 -0.70 -3.14 3.92
C MET A 4 -1.79 -3.22 5.00
N LEU A 5 -1.50 -3.87 6.14
CA LEU A 5 -2.43 -3.93 7.28
C LEU A 5 -2.67 -2.54 7.86
N VAL A 6 -1.62 -1.75 8.07
CA VAL A 6 -1.74 -0.37 8.57
C VAL A 6 -2.58 0.48 7.61
N THR A 7 -2.32 0.38 6.29
CA THR A 7 -3.14 1.07 5.28
C THR A 7 -4.60 0.60 5.30
N LYS A 8 -4.84 -0.70 5.51
CA LYS A 8 -6.21 -1.22 5.62
C LYS A 8 -6.93 -0.66 6.84
N PHE A 9 -6.30 -0.61 8.01
CA PHE A 9 -6.87 0.03 9.19
C PHE A 9 -7.19 1.51 8.96
N GLN A 10 -6.32 2.22 8.23
CA GLN A 10 -6.58 3.60 7.83
C GLN A 10 -7.85 3.71 6.98
N ILE A 11 -7.94 2.92 5.90
CA ILE A 11 -9.10 2.95 5.00
C ILE A 11 -10.38 2.61 5.77
N ASP A 12 -10.35 1.59 6.63
CA ASP A 12 -11.49 1.19 7.46
C ASP A 12 -11.87 2.27 8.48
N ALA A 13 -10.90 2.99 9.05
CA ALA A 13 -11.18 4.14 9.91
C ALA A 13 -11.83 5.29 9.12
N MET A 14 -11.28 5.65 7.95
CA MET A 14 -11.81 6.71 7.09
C MET A 14 -13.22 6.38 6.55
N SER A 15 -13.56 5.10 6.37
CA SER A 15 -14.92 4.69 5.97
C SER A 15 -16.00 5.04 7.00
N ARG A 16 -15.61 5.44 8.22
CA ARG A 16 -16.53 5.94 9.23
C ARG A 16 -16.97 7.40 9.00
N ALA A 17 -16.57 8.01 7.88
CA ALA A 17 -16.94 9.37 7.54
C ALA A 17 -18.48 9.58 7.51
N ASP A 18 -19.23 8.54 7.11
CA ASP A 18 -20.70 8.56 7.06
C ASP A 18 -21.38 8.37 8.43
N ILE A 19 -20.60 8.09 9.48
CA ILE A 19 -21.11 7.92 10.86
C ILE A 19 -20.89 9.22 11.62
N PRO A 20 -21.92 9.76 12.35
CA PRO A 20 -21.74 10.90 13.24
C PRO A 20 -20.59 10.68 14.24
N GLU A 21 -19.84 11.73 14.56
CA GLU A 21 -18.60 11.60 15.34
C GLU A 21 -18.86 10.97 16.73
N GLU A 22 -20.01 11.29 17.34
CA GLU A 22 -20.42 10.80 18.66
C GLU A 22 -20.71 9.28 18.66
N GLU A 23 -21.11 8.75 17.51
CA GLU A 23 -21.45 7.32 17.36
C GLU A 23 -20.25 6.46 16.93
N ARG A 24 -19.13 7.09 16.56
CA ARG A 24 -17.91 6.36 16.18
C ARG A 24 -17.30 5.70 17.40
N LYS A 25 -17.01 4.41 17.28
CA LYS A 25 -16.35 3.63 18.34
C LYS A 25 -14.84 3.86 18.30
N ASP A 26 -14.24 4.00 19.47
CA ASP A 26 -12.79 4.06 19.58
C ASP A 26 -12.14 2.75 19.12
N PHE A 27 -11.08 2.87 18.35
CA PHE A 27 -10.23 1.77 17.96
C PHE A 27 -8.78 2.11 18.32
N TYR A 28 -8.13 1.23 19.05
CA TYR A 28 -6.77 1.42 19.53
C TYR A 28 -5.81 0.54 18.73
N LEU A 29 -4.91 1.18 17.99
CA LEU A 29 -3.89 0.53 17.18
C LEU A 29 -2.51 0.75 17.79
N TYR A 30 -1.88 -0.33 18.21
CA TYR A 30 -0.52 -0.34 18.75
C TYR A 30 0.44 -0.84 17.68
N VAL A 31 1.45 -0.05 17.36
CA VAL A 31 2.44 -0.37 16.33
C VAL A 31 3.83 -0.29 16.97
N ASP A 32 4.40 -1.46 17.23
CA ASP A 32 5.79 -1.59 17.65
C ASP A 32 6.71 -1.56 16.44
N GLU A 33 7.94 -1.06 16.60
CA GLU A 33 8.89 -0.87 15.50
C GLU A 33 8.24 -0.13 14.30
N PHE A 34 7.54 0.95 14.63
CA PHE A 34 6.69 1.71 13.72
C PHE A 34 7.38 2.08 12.39
N GLN A 35 8.68 2.40 12.42
CA GLN A 35 9.47 2.77 11.25
C GLN A 35 9.44 1.70 10.14
N ASN A 36 9.25 0.42 10.48
CA ASN A 36 9.19 -0.68 9.51
C ASN A 36 7.89 -0.68 8.69
N PHE A 37 6.88 0.03 9.15
CA PHE A 37 5.55 0.07 8.55
C PHE A 37 5.18 1.46 8.02
N ALA A 38 5.94 2.47 8.41
CA ALA A 38 5.70 3.85 8.04
C ALA A 38 5.89 4.05 6.52
N THR A 39 4.92 4.74 5.94
CA THR A 39 4.94 5.21 4.55
C THR A 39 4.69 6.72 4.55
N GLU A 40 4.98 7.41 3.45
CA GLU A 40 4.69 8.85 3.36
C GLU A 40 3.22 9.18 3.60
N SER A 41 2.31 8.29 3.19
CA SER A 41 0.87 8.42 3.44
C SER A 41 0.51 8.33 4.92
N PHE A 42 1.39 7.78 5.76
CA PHE A 42 1.16 7.69 7.20
C PHE A 42 1.15 9.05 7.90
N ALA A 43 1.87 10.03 7.38
CA ALA A 43 1.81 11.41 7.88
C ALA A 43 0.38 11.98 7.80
N THR A 44 -0.36 11.64 6.75
CA THR A 44 -1.78 12.02 6.58
C THR A 44 -2.67 11.30 7.61
N ILE A 45 -2.39 10.03 7.90
CA ILE A 45 -3.15 9.30 8.94
C ILE A 45 -3.01 10.01 10.29
N LEU A 46 -1.79 10.37 10.68
CA LEU A 46 -1.54 11.03 11.97
C LEU A 46 -2.35 12.32 12.16
N SER A 47 -2.50 13.10 11.09
CA SER A 47 -3.27 14.36 11.15
C SER A 47 -4.78 14.15 11.19
N GLU A 48 -5.30 13.03 10.67
CA GLU A 48 -6.73 12.81 10.50
C GLU A 48 -7.32 11.71 11.38
N ALA A 49 -6.50 10.79 11.91
CA ALA A 49 -6.93 9.59 12.65
C ALA A 49 -7.89 9.91 13.81
N ARG A 50 -7.65 11.02 14.51
CA ARG A 50 -8.48 11.48 15.64
C ARG A 50 -9.96 11.68 15.25
N LYS A 51 -10.23 12.24 14.07
CA LYS A 51 -11.61 12.49 13.58
C LYS A 51 -12.40 11.19 13.44
N TYR A 52 -11.71 10.09 13.15
CA TYR A 52 -12.30 8.78 12.93
C TYR A 52 -12.23 7.85 14.13
N ARG A 53 -11.87 8.38 15.31
CA ARG A 53 -11.70 7.60 16.54
C ARG A 53 -10.68 6.45 16.38
N LEU A 54 -9.63 6.67 15.59
CA LEU A 54 -8.48 5.79 15.51
C LEU A 54 -7.37 6.34 16.41
N ASN A 55 -7.15 5.67 17.53
CA ASN A 55 -6.14 6.02 18.52
C ASN A 55 -4.86 5.23 18.24
N LEU A 56 -3.76 5.94 17.97
CA LEU A 56 -2.48 5.34 17.61
C LEU A 56 -1.51 5.39 18.77
N THR A 57 -0.91 4.24 19.09
CA THR A 57 0.26 4.14 19.97
C THR A 57 1.41 3.57 19.16
N MET A 58 2.49 4.32 19.03
CA MET A 58 3.62 3.97 18.19
C MET A 58 4.88 3.89 19.04
N ALA A 59 5.70 2.89 18.80
CA ALA A 59 7.01 2.76 19.40
C ALA A 59 8.11 2.66 18.32
N ASN A 60 9.24 3.31 18.57
CA ASN A 60 10.43 3.27 17.72
C ASN A 60 11.67 3.39 18.61
N GLN A 61 12.81 2.93 18.12
CA GLN A 61 14.06 2.91 18.89
C GLN A 61 14.86 4.21 18.75
N TYR A 62 14.81 4.84 17.56
CA TYR A 62 15.58 6.05 17.24
C TYR A 62 14.72 7.06 16.49
N VAL A 63 14.86 8.33 16.82
CA VAL A 63 14.16 9.40 16.09
C VAL A 63 14.63 9.49 14.64
N ALA A 64 15.90 9.18 14.37
CA ALA A 64 16.43 9.14 13.01
C ALA A 64 15.74 8.12 12.10
N GLN A 65 15.13 7.06 12.65
CA GLN A 65 14.34 6.08 11.86
C GLN A 65 13.03 6.67 11.29
N LEU A 66 12.60 7.83 11.78
CA LEU A 66 11.45 8.55 11.25
C LEU A 66 11.80 9.47 10.07
N LEU A 67 13.07 9.52 9.69
CA LEU A 67 13.55 10.27 8.53
C LEU A 67 13.42 9.39 7.27
N ILE A 68 12.26 9.38 6.63
CA ILE A 68 11.94 8.54 5.47
C ILE A 68 11.77 9.42 4.22
N GLY A 69 12.35 8.96 3.09
CA GLY A 69 12.24 9.62 1.78
C GLY A 69 13.21 10.78 1.56
N ASP A 70 13.18 11.39 0.39
CA ASP A 70 14.09 12.46 -0.04
C ASP A 70 13.97 13.75 0.81
N ASN A 71 12.81 13.97 1.44
CA ASN A 71 12.55 15.06 2.39
C ASN A 71 12.36 14.52 3.82
N GLY A 72 13.29 13.73 4.32
CA GLY A 72 13.25 12.89 5.52
C GLY A 72 12.54 13.41 6.78
N THR A 73 12.23 14.72 6.86
CA THR A 73 11.62 15.31 8.07
C THR A 73 10.10 15.17 8.13
N LYS A 74 9.40 14.96 7.02
CA LYS A 74 7.93 14.99 6.99
C LYS A 74 7.26 14.07 8.00
N LEU A 75 7.72 12.82 8.09
CA LEU A 75 7.12 11.86 9.01
C LEU A 75 7.45 12.22 10.47
N ARG A 76 8.69 12.54 10.75
CA ARG A 76 9.12 13.00 12.08
C ARG A 76 8.31 14.21 12.54
N ASP A 77 8.19 15.23 11.69
CA ASP A 77 7.48 16.46 11.99
C ASP A 77 5.96 16.19 12.15
N ALA A 78 5.40 15.28 11.34
CA ALA A 78 4.02 14.85 11.49
C ALA A 78 3.79 14.09 12.81
N VAL A 79 4.74 13.22 13.22
CA VAL A 79 4.68 12.52 14.51
C VAL A 79 4.68 13.54 15.65
N PHE A 80 5.70 14.36 15.76
CA PHE A 80 5.82 15.30 16.87
C PHE A 80 4.73 16.40 16.87
N GLY A 81 4.24 16.79 15.70
CA GLY A 81 3.14 17.76 15.58
C GLY A 81 1.75 17.23 15.94
N ASN A 82 1.55 15.91 15.93
CA ASN A 82 0.22 15.31 16.16
C ASN A 82 0.14 14.42 17.40
N VAL A 83 1.27 14.01 17.99
CA VAL A 83 1.23 13.20 19.22
C VAL A 83 0.89 14.06 20.42
N GLY A 84 -0.13 13.66 21.15
CA GLY A 84 -0.54 14.32 22.40
C GLY A 84 0.26 13.83 23.61
N SER A 85 0.54 12.53 23.67
CA SER A 85 1.30 11.92 24.76
C SER A 85 2.64 11.42 24.24
N LEU A 86 3.72 11.70 24.96
CA LEU A 86 5.08 11.31 24.63
C LEU A 86 5.72 10.58 25.80
N PHE A 87 6.36 9.45 25.48
CA PHE A 87 7.13 8.65 26.44
C PHE A 87 8.55 8.51 25.90
N SER A 88 9.56 8.75 26.76
CA SER A 88 10.95 8.52 26.40
C SER A 88 11.63 7.71 27.50
N PHE A 89 12.14 6.56 27.13
CA PHE A 89 13.15 5.83 27.89
C PHE A 89 14.53 6.41 27.61
N GLN A 90 15.57 5.77 28.13
CA GLN A 90 16.96 6.14 27.80
C GLN A 90 17.20 5.98 26.29
N VAL A 91 17.78 7.02 25.67
CA VAL A 91 18.13 7.06 24.23
C VAL A 91 19.55 7.56 24.04
N GLY A 92 20.05 7.59 22.79
CA GLY A 92 21.34 8.16 22.43
C GLY A 92 21.35 9.69 22.47
N SER A 93 22.56 10.30 22.35
CA SER A 93 22.78 11.74 22.47
C SER A 93 21.94 12.56 21.49
N ASP A 94 21.94 12.18 20.20
CA ASP A 94 21.29 12.93 19.14
C ASP A 94 19.76 12.95 19.33
N ASP A 95 19.20 11.81 19.74
CA ASP A 95 17.77 11.71 20.05
C ASP A 95 17.40 12.44 21.34
N ALA A 96 18.30 12.45 22.34
CA ALA A 96 18.05 13.15 23.59
C ALA A 96 17.94 14.66 23.40
N GLU A 97 18.71 15.26 22.47
CA GLU A 97 18.60 16.67 22.11
C GLU A 97 17.23 16.97 21.49
N VAL A 98 16.78 16.15 20.54
CA VAL A 98 15.48 16.32 19.89
C VAL A 98 14.33 16.16 20.88
N LEU A 99 14.41 15.15 21.75
CA LEU A 99 13.36 14.87 22.74
C LEU A 99 13.29 15.91 23.86
N SER A 100 14.43 16.48 24.26
CA SER A 100 14.46 17.58 25.23
C SER A 100 13.62 18.77 24.75
N LEU A 101 13.71 19.14 23.48
CA LEU A 101 12.88 20.18 22.88
C LEU A 101 11.38 19.81 22.92
N GLN A 102 11.03 18.54 22.75
CA GLN A 102 9.66 18.08 22.83
C GLN A 102 9.10 18.08 24.28
N PHE A 103 9.98 18.02 25.27
CA PHE A 103 9.65 18.17 26.68
C PHE A 103 9.76 19.63 27.16
N GLU A 104 9.79 20.61 26.25
CA GLU A 104 9.81 22.05 26.54
C GLU A 104 11.02 22.45 27.38
N GLU A 105 12.14 21.77 27.19
CA GLU A 105 13.39 21.95 27.93
C GLU A 105 13.27 21.76 29.48
N ALA A 106 12.10 21.31 29.95
CA ALA A 106 11.91 20.96 31.36
C ALA A 106 12.68 19.68 31.76
N VAL A 107 13.09 18.90 30.74
CA VAL A 107 13.93 17.70 30.83
C VAL A 107 15.15 17.93 29.97
N THR A 108 16.34 17.94 30.54
CA THR A 108 17.57 18.15 29.77
C THR A 108 18.01 16.90 29.01
N PRO A 109 18.80 17.02 27.92
CA PRO A 109 19.38 15.84 27.26
C PRO A 109 20.15 14.93 28.22
N LYS A 110 20.83 15.49 29.19
CA LYS A 110 21.60 14.77 30.21
C LYS A 110 20.68 13.91 31.10
N ASP A 111 19.50 14.43 31.44
CA ASP A 111 18.51 13.68 32.23
C ASP A 111 18.02 12.45 31.48
N ILE A 112 17.74 12.56 30.18
CA ILE A 112 17.30 11.46 29.31
C ILE A 112 18.42 10.42 29.17
N LEU A 113 19.65 10.85 28.94
CA LEU A 113 20.83 9.99 28.80
C LEU A 113 21.14 9.19 30.06
N SER A 114 20.84 9.74 31.24
CA SER A 114 21.14 9.15 32.55
C SER A 114 19.98 8.31 33.12
N LEU A 115 18.87 8.13 32.37
CA LEU A 115 17.74 7.35 32.84
C LEU A 115 18.15 5.90 33.16
N PRO A 116 17.84 5.40 34.37
CA PRO A 116 18.07 3.99 34.69
C PRO A 116 17.03 3.09 34.03
N LYS A 117 17.31 1.79 34.01
CA LYS A 117 16.39 0.76 33.50
C LYS A 117 15.01 0.90 34.15
N TYR A 118 13.96 0.71 33.37
CA TYR A 118 12.53 0.83 33.79
C TYR A 118 12.09 2.25 34.18
N HIS A 119 12.88 3.29 33.90
CA HIS A 119 12.48 4.67 34.11
C HIS A 119 12.26 5.37 32.76
N ALA A 120 11.31 6.29 32.73
CA ALA A 120 10.99 7.08 31.55
C ALA A 120 10.58 8.50 31.94
N TYR A 121 10.74 9.45 31.03
CA TYR A 121 10.02 10.72 31.06
C TYR A 121 8.76 10.64 30.24
N MET A 122 7.71 11.29 30.73
CA MET A 122 6.39 11.31 30.10
C MET A 122 5.85 12.73 30.05
N ARG A 123 5.15 13.03 28.96
CA ARG A 123 4.20 14.14 28.83
C ARG A 123 2.87 13.54 28.36
N LEU A 124 1.80 13.77 29.08
CA LEU A 124 0.48 13.22 28.77
C LEU A 124 -0.45 14.30 28.24
N MET A 125 -1.28 13.92 27.29
CA MET A 125 -2.46 14.72 26.91
C MET A 125 -3.61 14.33 27.82
N ILE A 126 -4.07 15.28 28.66
CA ILE A 126 -5.19 15.07 29.61
C ILE A 126 -6.29 16.07 29.20
N ASP A 127 -7.44 15.56 28.82
CA ASP A 127 -8.59 16.38 28.38
C ASP A 127 -8.24 17.43 27.32
N GLY A 128 -7.34 17.07 26.39
CA GLY A 128 -6.90 17.95 25.31
C GLY A 128 -5.81 18.94 25.70
N ILE A 129 -5.33 18.92 26.94
CA ILE A 129 -4.28 19.81 27.46
C ILE A 129 -3.00 18.99 27.74
N PRO A 130 -1.84 19.35 27.16
CA PRO A 130 -0.58 18.71 27.50
C PRO A 130 -0.20 18.94 28.98
N SER A 131 0.14 17.87 29.67
CA SER A 131 0.70 17.98 31.04
C SER A 131 2.14 18.50 31.00
N LYS A 132 2.63 19.02 32.13
CA LYS A 132 4.08 19.18 32.30
C LYS A 132 4.76 17.82 32.25
N PRO A 133 6.00 17.73 31.71
CA PRO A 133 6.78 16.50 31.76
C PRO A 133 7.06 16.05 33.20
N PHE A 134 7.04 14.75 33.42
CA PHE A 134 7.37 14.12 34.70
C PHE A 134 8.05 12.77 34.49
N SER A 135 8.81 12.33 35.50
CA SER A 135 9.46 11.02 35.47
C SER A 135 8.56 9.93 36.04
N VAL A 136 8.69 8.71 35.50
CA VAL A 136 7.98 7.53 35.97
C VAL A 136 8.93 6.36 36.10
N SER A 137 8.57 5.45 37.01
CA SER A 137 9.16 4.12 37.13
C SER A 137 8.15 3.10 36.64
N THR A 138 8.52 2.30 35.64
CA THR A 138 7.68 1.22 35.14
C THR A 138 7.91 -0.06 35.94
N LEU A 139 6.92 -0.96 35.93
CA LEU A 139 7.08 -2.28 36.53
C LEU A 139 7.99 -3.15 35.65
N PRO A 140 8.75 -4.08 36.25
CA PRO A 140 9.44 -5.09 35.47
C PRO A 140 8.42 -5.99 34.75
N PRO A 141 8.84 -6.68 33.64
CA PRO A 141 7.96 -7.62 32.96
C PRO A 141 7.40 -8.65 33.97
N PRO A 142 6.09 -8.93 33.90
CA PRO A 142 5.50 -9.94 34.79
C PRO A 142 6.10 -11.31 34.49
N VAL A 143 6.45 -12.02 35.55
CA VAL A 143 6.89 -13.41 35.44
C VAL A 143 5.63 -14.28 35.37
N PHE A 144 5.35 -14.82 34.20
CA PHE A 144 4.28 -15.79 34.02
C PHE A 144 4.86 -17.20 34.15
N GLU A 145 4.21 -18.05 34.94
CA GLU A 145 4.47 -19.49 34.83
C GLU A 145 4.13 -19.93 33.40
N GLN A 146 5.15 -20.43 32.70
CA GLN A 146 4.96 -20.94 31.36
C GLN A 146 4.26 -22.30 31.43
N ASP A 147 3.01 -22.37 31.04
CA ASP A 147 2.31 -23.63 30.78
C ASP A 147 2.58 -24.05 29.31
N PRO A 148 3.45 -25.05 29.09
CA PRO A 148 3.78 -25.52 27.74
C PRO A 148 2.55 -26.01 26.98
N GLY A 149 1.56 -26.57 27.65
CA GLY A 149 0.30 -27.06 27.07
C GLY A 149 -0.56 -25.91 26.53
N ARG A 150 -0.51 -24.74 27.14
CA ARG A 150 -1.26 -23.57 26.71
C ARG A 150 -0.81 -23.05 25.33
N VAL A 151 0.47 -23.08 25.07
CA VAL A 151 1.02 -22.65 23.78
C VAL A 151 0.53 -23.54 22.65
N GLU A 152 0.59 -24.87 22.87
CA GLU A 152 0.13 -25.81 21.82
C GLU A 152 -1.38 -25.72 21.62
N LYS A 153 -2.15 -25.61 22.68
CA LYS A 153 -3.61 -25.42 22.60
C LYS A 153 -3.99 -24.16 21.82
N ILE A 154 -3.27 -23.05 22.01
CA ILE A 154 -3.49 -21.80 21.23
C ILE A 154 -3.17 -22.03 19.76
N ARG A 155 -2.07 -22.74 19.45
CA ARG A 155 -1.69 -23.07 18.08
C ARG A 155 -2.75 -23.93 17.37
N GLU A 156 -3.22 -24.96 18.04
CA GLU A 156 -4.26 -25.86 17.52
C GLU A 156 -5.55 -25.08 17.23
N MET A 157 -6.04 -24.30 18.19
CA MET A 157 -7.23 -23.46 18.01
C MET A 157 -7.06 -22.43 16.89
N SER A 158 -5.87 -21.84 16.76
CA SER A 158 -5.58 -20.90 15.68
C SER A 158 -5.56 -21.59 14.33
N ARG A 159 -4.96 -22.77 14.22
CA ARG A 159 -4.96 -23.57 12.98
C ARG A 159 -6.37 -23.98 12.60
N GLU A 160 -7.16 -24.45 13.52
CA GLU A 160 -8.54 -24.86 13.26
C GLU A 160 -9.42 -23.70 12.77
N ARG A 161 -9.29 -22.51 13.39
CA ARG A 161 -10.17 -21.38 13.09
C ARG A 161 -9.76 -20.54 11.91
N TYR A 162 -8.46 -20.40 11.66
CA TYR A 162 -7.93 -19.36 10.76
C TYR A 162 -7.05 -19.89 9.64
N THR A 163 -6.81 -21.22 9.57
CA THR A 163 -5.95 -21.75 8.52
C THR A 163 -6.64 -22.80 7.68
N GLU A 164 -6.20 -22.91 6.44
CA GLU A 164 -6.53 -24.00 5.52
C GLU A 164 -5.24 -24.73 5.11
N LYS A 165 -5.38 -25.93 4.55
CA LYS A 165 -4.22 -26.67 4.03
C LYS A 165 -3.50 -25.83 2.97
N ARG A 166 -2.18 -25.80 3.04
CA ARG A 166 -1.32 -25.05 2.13
C ARG A 166 -1.65 -25.32 0.65
N SER A 167 -1.85 -26.58 0.28
CA SER A 167 -2.21 -26.98 -1.09
C SER A 167 -3.50 -26.33 -1.59
N VAL A 168 -4.51 -26.18 -0.74
CA VAL A 168 -5.77 -25.53 -1.08
C VAL A 168 -5.59 -24.03 -1.32
N ILE A 169 -4.78 -23.38 -0.48
CA ILE A 169 -4.49 -21.96 -0.64
C ILE A 169 -3.65 -21.70 -1.89
N GLU A 170 -2.63 -22.51 -2.14
CA GLU A 170 -1.81 -22.42 -3.35
C GLU A 170 -2.65 -22.58 -4.61
N GLU A 171 -3.56 -23.53 -4.64
CA GLU A 171 -4.46 -23.71 -5.77
C GLU A 171 -5.40 -22.50 -5.97
N LYS A 172 -5.95 -21.92 -4.89
CA LYS A 172 -6.77 -20.70 -4.96
C LYS A 172 -5.96 -19.53 -5.53
N ILE A 173 -4.71 -19.37 -5.09
CA ILE A 173 -3.81 -18.30 -5.58
C ILE A 173 -3.50 -18.49 -7.07
N LEU A 174 -3.18 -19.71 -7.49
CA LEU A 174 -2.89 -20.01 -8.90
C LEU A 174 -4.10 -19.74 -9.80
N ARG A 175 -5.30 -20.15 -9.39
CA ARG A 175 -6.56 -19.85 -10.13
C ARG A 175 -6.79 -18.34 -10.23
N TRP A 176 -6.61 -17.62 -9.15
CA TRP A 176 -6.76 -16.16 -9.14
C TRP A 176 -5.71 -15.48 -10.04
N ALA A 177 -4.45 -15.92 -10.00
CA ALA A 177 -3.39 -15.38 -10.85
C ALA A 177 -3.66 -15.66 -12.34
N ALA A 178 -4.18 -16.85 -12.68
CA ALA A 178 -4.55 -17.20 -14.06
C ALA A 178 -5.71 -16.31 -14.57
N SER A 179 -6.77 -16.15 -13.78
CA SER A 179 -7.91 -15.29 -14.16
C SER A 179 -7.51 -13.81 -14.30
N ALA A 180 -6.60 -13.32 -13.47
CA ALA A 180 -6.05 -11.96 -13.57
C ALA A 180 -5.18 -11.77 -14.83
N ALA A 181 -4.48 -12.82 -15.28
CA ALA A 181 -3.69 -12.80 -16.51
C ALA A 181 -4.60 -12.79 -17.74
N GLU A 182 -5.67 -13.61 -17.77
CA GLU A 182 -6.68 -13.63 -18.83
C GLU A 182 -7.43 -12.29 -18.93
N GLY A 183 -7.80 -11.68 -17.83
CA GLY A 183 -8.41 -10.35 -17.79
C GLY A 183 -7.53 -9.27 -18.41
N LYS A 184 -6.22 -9.30 -18.17
CA LYS A 184 -5.26 -8.36 -18.77
C LYS A 184 -5.04 -8.59 -20.27
N THR A 185 -5.04 -9.83 -20.73
CA THR A 185 -4.93 -10.16 -22.16
C THR A 185 -6.16 -9.72 -22.92
N ASN A 186 -7.36 -9.98 -22.37
CA ASN A 186 -8.62 -9.54 -22.96
C ASN A 186 -8.76 -8.00 -23.00
N ALA A 187 -8.35 -7.30 -21.95
CA ALA A 187 -8.34 -5.84 -21.91
C ALA A 187 -7.36 -5.24 -22.94
N LYS A 188 -6.16 -5.82 -23.09
CA LYS A 188 -5.19 -5.39 -24.14
C LYS A 188 -5.68 -5.68 -25.54
N ALA A 189 -6.35 -6.80 -25.77
CA ALA A 189 -6.95 -7.13 -27.06
C ALA A 189 -8.07 -6.16 -27.41
N ALA A 190 -8.95 -5.85 -26.43
CA ALA A 190 -10.03 -4.88 -26.62
C ALA A 190 -9.55 -3.47 -26.90
N SER A 191 -8.47 -3.00 -26.22
CA SER A 191 -7.89 -1.68 -26.48
C SER A 191 -7.27 -1.60 -27.89
N LYS A 192 -6.50 -2.62 -28.29
CA LYS A 192 -5.94 -2.69 -29.65
C LYS A 192 -7.03 -2.74 -30.75
N ALA A 193 -8.13 -3.44 -30.49
CA ALA A 193 -9.26 -3.48 -31.42
C ALA A 193 -9.91 -2.11 -31.58
N LYS A 194 -10.11 -1.36 -30.50
CA LYS A 194 -10.65 0.00 -30.51
C LYS A 194 -9.71 0.98 -31.24
N GLU A 195 -8.40 0.93 -30.97
CA GLU A 195 -7.42 1.78 -31.67
C GLU A 195 -7.41 1.52 -33.17
N LYS A 196 -7.47 0.25 -33.58
CA LYS A 196 -7.54 -0.14 -35.00
C LYS A 196 -8.83 0.36 -35.66
N GLU A 197 -9.95 0.25 -34.96
CA GLU A 197 -11.23 0.76 -35.47
C GLU A 197 -11.26 2.27 -35.61
N GLU A 198 -10.69 3.00 -34.64
CA GLU A 198 -10.56 4.48 -34.74
C GLU A 198 -9.65 4.90 -35.90
N GLU A 199 -8.56 4.17 -36.12
CA GLU A 199 -7.66 4.43 -37.25
C GLU A 199 -8.35 4.17 -38.59
N GLU A 200 -9.10 3.08 -38.72
CA GLU A 200 -9.93 2.77 -39.89
C GLU A 200 -10.99 3.86 -40.12
N MET A 201 -11.63 4.34 -39.06
CA MET A 201 -12.63 5.38 -39.10
C MET A 201 -12.04 6.73 -39.60
N LYS A 202 -10.81 7.06 -39.14
CA LYS A 202 -10.07 8.24 -39.63
C LYS A 202 -9.74 8.12 -41.11
N LYS A 203 -9.31 6.95 -41.57
CA LYS A 203 -9.00 6.67 -42.98
C LYS A 203 -10.27 6.70 -43.86
N ALA A 204 -11.38 6.16 -43.37
CA ALA A 204 -12.68 6.22 -44.04
C ALA A 204 -13.17 7.67 -44.23
N ARG A 205 -13.10 8.49 -43.17
CA ARG A 205 -13.46 9.93 -43.22
C ARG A 205 -12.61 10.71 -44.22
N LYS A 206 -11.30 10.44 -44.29
CA LYS A 206 -10.42 11.09 -45.30
C LYS A 206 -10.80 10.75 -46.74
N LYS A 207 -11.44 9.61 -46.98
CA LYS A 207 -11.92 9.18 -48.32
C LYS A 207 -13.42 9.50 -48.56
N GLY A 208 -14.08 10.16 -47.61
CA GLY A 208 -15.50 10.49 -47.70
C GLY A 208 -16.43 9.25 -47.64
N MET A 209 -15.95 8.14 -47.08
CA MET A 209 -16.67 6.88 -47.02
C MET A 209 -17.16 6.57 -45.60
N LYS A 210 -18.25 5.80 -45.49
CA LYS A 210 -18.63 5.18 -44.21
C LYS A 210 -17.71 4.00 -43.91
N LEU A 211 -17.55 3.62 -42.63
CA LEU A 211 -16.62 2.58 -42.22
C LEU A 211 -16.85 1.21 -42.91
N PRO A 212 -18.09 0.73 -43.10
CA PRO A 212 -18.34 -0.53 -43.83
C PRO A 212 -17.90 -0.42 -45.31
N GLU A 213 -18.18 0.72 -45.96
CA GLU A 213 -17.80 0.98 -47.36
C GLU A 213 -16.27 1.05 -47.52
N TYR A 214 -15.61 1.68 -46.56
CA TYR A 214 -14.15 1.73 -46.52
C TYR A 214 -13.52 0.34 -46.36
N ARG A 215 -14.06 -0.52 -45.47
CA ARG A 215 -13.59 -1.89 -45.29
C ARG A 215 -13.74 -2.69 -46.58
N ALA A 216 -14.90 -2.63 -47.23
CA ALA A 216 -15.15 -3.33 -48.49
C ALA A 216 -14.25 -2.80 -49.63
N TRP A 217 -14.01 -1.46 -49.69
CA TRP A 217 -13.07 -0.88 -50.63
C TRP A 217 -11.64 -1.33 -50.39
N ARG A 218 -11.16 -1.29 -49.15
CA ARG A 218 -9.81 -1.72 -48.74
C ARG A 218 -9.57 -3.20 -49.08
N ASP A 219 -10.51 -4.05 -48.75
CA ASP A 219 -10.37 -5.48 -48.98
C ASP A 219 -10.34 -5.80 -50.47
N ARG A 220 -11.12 -5.08 -51.27
CA ARG A 220 -11.07 -5.17 -52.75
C ARG A 220 -9.72 -4.67 -53.31
N GLU A 221 -9.20 -3.58 -52.77
CA GLU A 221 -7.93 -3.01 -53.25
C GLU A 221 -6.74 -3.92 -52.82
N MET A 222 -6.77 -4.53 -51.65
CA MET A 222 -5.80 -5.55 -51.23
C MET A 222 -5.85 -6.75 -52.17
N TRP A 223 -7.03 -7.30 -52.44
CA TRP A 223 -7.20 -8.41 -53.35
C TRP A 223 -6.67 -8.09 -54.77
N MET A 224 -6.96 -6.92 -55.29
CA MET A 224 -6.48 -6.47 -56.61
C MET A 224 -4.95 -6.33 -56.66
N ASN A 225 -4.34 -5.86 -55.56
CA ASN A 225 -2.88 -5.77 -55.46
C ASN A 225 -2.24 -7.15 -55.41
N ASP A 226 -2.80 -8.05 -54.61
CA ASP A 226 -2.32 -9.43 -54.50
C ASP A 226 -2.46 -10.14 -55.86
N PHE A 227 -3.63 -10.01 -56.51
CA PHE A 227 -3.87 -10.55 -57.85
C PHE A 227 -2.86 -9.99 -58.89
N ASN A 228 -2.59 -8.70 -58.87
CA ASN A 228 -1.61 -8.08 -59.79
C ASN A 228 -0.18 -8.56 -59.49
N MET A 229 0.17 -8.77 -58.23
CA MET A 229 1.47 -9.34 -57.86
C MET A 229 1.60 -10.79 -58.32
N LEU A 230 0.58 -11.62 -58.14
CA LEU A 230 0.56 -13.02 -58.59
C LEU A 230 0.67 -13.08 -60.12
N ARG A 231 -0.11 -12.24 -60.83
CA ARG A 231 -0.04 -12.12 -62.30
C ARG A 231 1.37 -11.73 -62.79
N LYS A 232 2.03 -10.80 -62.09
CA LYS A 232 3.38 -10.37 -62.44
C LYS A 232 4.40 -11.49 -62.22
N ARG A 233 4.29 -12.25 -61.12
CA ARG A 233 5.13 -13.40 -60.82
C ARG A 233 4.95 -14.53 -61.86
N MET A 234 3.70 -14.82 -62.25
CA MET A 234 3.39 -15.77 -63.31
C MET A 234 4.05 -15.38 -64.64
N LEU A 235 3.99 -14.09 -65.02
CA LEU A 235 4.59 -13.57 -66.23
C LEU A 235 6.16 -13.63 -66.23
N LEU A 236 6.74 -13.60 -65.04
CA LEU A 236 8.21 -13.76 -64.82
C LEU A 236 8.64 -15.22 -64.71
N GLY A 237 7.72 -16.18 -64.80
CA GLY A 237 8.03 -17.60 -64.72
C GLY A 237 8.44 -18.08 -63.32
N GLU A 238 8.09 -17.33 -62.25
CA GLU A 238 8.32 -17.72 -60.85
C GLU A 238 7.36 -18.82 -60.47
N ALA A 239 7.85 -19.85 -59.75
CA ALA A 239 7.02 -20.93 -59.23
C ALA A 239 6.08 -20.39 -58.13
N LEU A 240 4.76 -20.63 -58.29
CA LEU A 240 3.75 -20.36 -57.29
C LEU A 240 3.70 -21.54 -56.28
N ASN A 241 3.45 -21.22 -55.02
CA ASN A 241 3.24 -22.27 -54.01
C ASN A 241 1.80 -22.85 -54.12
N ASP A 242 1.56 -24.02 -53.50
CA ASP A 242 0.26 -24.73 -53.63
C ASP A 242 -0.97 -23.93 -53.14
N ALA A 243 -0.79 -22.93 -52.31
CA ALA A 243 -1.85 -22.03 -51.86
C ALA A 243 -2.18 -20.95 -52.89
N GLU A 244 -1.20 -20.44 -53.62
CA GLU A 244 -1.29 -19.43 -54.65
C GLU A 244 -1.86 -19.97 -56.00
N GLN A 245 -1.86 -21.30 -56.17
CA GLN A 245 -2.43 -21.95 -57.39
C GLN A 245 -3.96 -22.09 -57.33
N LYS A 246 -4.60 -21.87 -56.19
CA LYS A 246 -6.04 -22.06 -56.00
C LYS A 246 -6.85 -20.75 -55.99
N GLU A 247 -6.21 -19.60 -56.02
CA GLU A 247 -6.82 -18.27 -56.19
C GLU A 247 -6.77 -17.87 -57.69
#